data_bb8d14d0eafe795e056ea005f0d4a764
#
_entry.id   bb8d14d0eafe795e056ea005f0d4a764
#
_cell.length_a   1.000
_cell.length_b   1.000
_cell.length_c   1.000
_cell.angle_alpha   90.00
_cell.angle_beta   90.00
_cell.angle_gamma   90.00
#
_symmetry.space_group_name_H-M   'P 1'
#
loop_
_entity.id
_entity.type
_entity.pdbx_description
1 polymer ?
#
loop_
_entity_poly.entity_id
_entity_poly.type
_entity_poly.pdbx_seq_one_letter_code
_entity_poly.pdbx_strand_id
1 'polypeptide(L)'
;MIKVTIDLNIILDFLNKRENHVQAAKIFDLCSKNVVYGYVCAHEITTLAYFLMKNHNDSSKVKYVLGELFDLFHIIPVKEDILRKALNSKINDYEDAVIEISSLKNDVNYIITRNLSDFKNSTVKSLSPSEFLTLQSLQ
;
A
#
# COMPACT_ATOMS: atom_id res chain seq x y z
N MET A 1 -14.90 10.59 -1.78
CA MET A 1 -14.40 9.20 -1.72
C MET A 1 -13.12 9.15 -0.91
N ILE A 2 -13.04 8.20 0.01
CA ILE A 2 -11.83 8.02 0.83
C ILE A 2 -10.71 7.46 -0.03
N LYS A 3 -9.53 8.07 0.08
CA LYS A 3 -8.31 7.63 -0.60
C LYS A 3 -7.38 6.96 0.40
N VAL A 4 -6.89 5.79 0.05
CA VAL A 4 -5.95 5.03 0.89
C VAL A 4 -4.74 4.62 0.08
N THR A 5 -3.57 4.58 0.74
CA THR A 5 -2.37 3.95 0.19
C THR A 5 -2.18 2.61 0.88
N ILE A 6 -1.98 1.57 0.11
CA ILE A 6 -1.80 0.21 0.62
C ILE A 6 -0.30 -0.06 0.73
N ASP A 7 0.16 -0.35 1.95
CA ASP A 7 1.52 -0.79 2.20
C ASP A 7 1.74 -2.18 1.59
N LEU A 8 2.92 -2.41 1.05
CA LEU A 8 3.32 -3.66 0.42
C LEU A 8 3.00 -4.89 1.28
N ASN A 9 3.18 -4.80 2.59
CA ASN A 9 2.95 -5.93 3.49
C ASN A 9 1.49 -6.41 3.48
N ILE A 10 0.54 -5.52 3.24
CA ILE A 10 -0.87 -5.89 3.12
C ILE A 10 -1.10 -6.73 1.86
N ILE A 11 -0.46 -6.38 0.77
CA ILE A 11 -0.54 -7.14 -0.48
C ILE A 11 0.10 -8.52 -0.29
N LEU A 12 1.26 -8.58 0.36
CA LEU A 12 1.93 -9.85 0.65
C LEU A 12 1.09 -10.74 1.58
N ASP A 13 0.44 -10.16 2.59
CA ASP A 13 -0.45 -10.89 3.48
C ASP A 13 -1.61 -11.52 2.71
N PHE A 14 -2.18 -10.78 1.78
CA PHE A 14 -3.25 -11.29 0.93
C PHE A 14 -2.75 -12.44 0.03
N LEU A 15 -1.65 -12.21 -0.70
CA LEU A 15 -1.15 -13.18 -1.66
C LEU A 15 -0.65 -14.47 -1.00
N ASN A 16 -0.09 -14.38 0.20
CA ASN A 16 0.47 -15.51 0.93
C ASN A 16 -0.49 -16.09 1.98
N LYS A 17 -1.74 -15.62 2.01
CA LYS A 17 -2.79 -16.05 2.95
C LYS A 17 -2.31 -16.01 4.41
N ARG A 18 -1.61 -14.92 4.76
CA ARG A 18 -1.15 -14.69 6.13
C ARG A 18 -2.31 -14.27 7.02
N GLU A 19 -2.03 -14.02 8.31
CA GLU A 19 -3.01 -13.76 9.36
C GLU A 19 -4.08 -12.73 8.96
N ASN A 20 -3.72 -11.64 8.33
CA ASN A 20 -4.64 -10.54 8.00
C ASN A 20 -5.20 -10.61 6.58
N HIS A 21 -5.13 -11.78 5.91
CA HIS A 21 -5.52 -11.86 4.50
C HIS A 21 -7.01 -11.63 4.27
N VAL A 22 -7.87 -11.99 5.23
CA VAL A 22 -9.32 -11.78 5.11
C VAL A 22 -9.64 -10.29 5.11
N GLN A 23 -9.04 -9.53 6.02
CA GLN A 23 -9.23 -8.08 6.10
C GLN A 23 -8.68 -7.39 4.85
N ALA A 24 -7.52 -7.81 4.37
CA ALA A 24 -6.96 -7.31 3.11
C ALA A 24 -7.90 -7.57 1.94
N ALA A 25 -8.47 -8.77 1.85
CA ALA A 25 -9.42 -9.12 0.79
C ALA A 25 -10.64 -8.20 0.80
N LYS A 26 -11.15 -7.87 1.99
CA LYS A 26 -12.31 -6.97 2.12
C LYS A 26 -11.97 -5.55 1.64
N ILE A 27 -10.77 -5.07 1.95
CA ILE A 27 -10.33 -3.73 1.49
C ILE A 27 -10.17 -3.74 -0.03
N PHE A 28 -9.57 -4.79 -0.59
CA PHE A 28 -9.39 -4.91 -2.03
C PHE A 28 -10.74 -4.97 -2.76
N ASP A 29 -11.73 -5.64 -2.17
CA ASP A 29 -13.09 -5.67 -2.70
C ASP A 29 -13.70 -4.26 -2.74
N LEU A 30 -13.52 -3.48 -1.68
CA LEU A 30 -13.96 -2.08 -1.66
C LEU A 30 -13.29 -1.25 -2.75
N CYS A 31 -12.01 -1.49 -3.00
CA CYS A 31 -11.28 -0.83 -4.08
C CYS A 31 -11.83 -1.25 -5.46
N SER A 32 -12.09 -2.54 -5.66
CA SER A 32 -12.61 -3.05 -6.93
C SER A 32 -13.99 -2.52 -7.26
N LYS A 33 -14.79 -2.24 -6.24
CA LYS A 33 -16.13 -1.68 -6.37
C LYS A 33 -16.16 -0.15 -6.41
N ASN A 34 -15.00 0.48 -6.40
CA ASN A 34 -14.86 1.95 -6.38
C ASN A 34 -15.57 2.62 -5.18
N VAL A 35 -15.69 1.91 -4.07
CA VAL A 35 -16.14 2.47 -2.79
C VAL A 35 -15.02 3.24 -2.12
N VAL A 36 -13.79 2.74 -2.27
CA VAL A 36 -12.56 3.34 -1.76
C VAL A 36 -11.59 3.50 -2.93
N TYR A 37 -10.86 4.61 -2.96
CA TYR A 37 -9.85 4.86 -3.97
C TYR A 37 -8.50 4.35 -3.45
N GLY A 38 -8.03 3.23 -3.99
CA GLY A 38 -6.82 2.57 -3.52
C GLY A 38 -5.59 2.88 -4.35
N TYR A 39 -4.50 3.28 -3.66
CA TYR A 39 -3.20 3.55 -4.26
C TYR A 39 -2.16 2.56 -3.81
N VAL A 40 -1.20 2.28 -4.69
CA VAL A 40 0.08 1.65 -4.33
C VAL A 40 1.19 2.51 -4.93
N CYS A 41 2.26 2.75 -4.19
CA CYS A 41 3.38 3.57 -4.68
C CYS A 41 4.23 2.79 -5.67
N ALA A 42 4.69 3.47 -6.73
CA ALA A 42 5.44 2.84 -7.82
C ALA A 42 6.69 2.09 -7.33
N HIS A 43 7.42 2.64 -6.36
CA HIS A 43 8.65 2.01 -5.86
C HIS A 43 8.38 0.67 -5.15
N GLU A 44 7.17 0.48 -4.61
CA GLU A 44 6.80 -0.77 -3.96
C GLU A 44 6.52 -1.89 -4.94
N ILE A 45 6.15 -1.57 -6.17
CA ILE A 45 5.85 -2.57 -7.20
C ILE A 45 7.09 -3.39 -7.53
N THR A 46 8.25 -2.76 -7.66
CA THR A 46 9.49 -3.48 -7.95
C THR A 46 9.94 -4.32 -6.76
N THR A 47 9.74 -3.85 -5.55
CA THR A 47 10.01 -4.62 -4.34
C THR A 47 9.09 -5.85 -4.26
N LEU A 48 7.81 -5.67 -4.57
CA LEU A 48 6.86 -6.77 -4.64
C LEU A 48 7.28 -7.81 -5.68
N ALA A 49 7.67 -7.36 -6.89
CA ALA A 49 8.13 -8.24 -7.94
C ALA A 49 9.32 -9.08 -7.49
N TYR A 50 10.25 -8.47 -6.75
CA TYR A 50 11.40 -9.17 -6.19
C TYR A 50 10.97 -10.30 -5.24
N PHE A 51 10.06 -10.01 -4.31
CA PHE A 51 9.59 -11.03 -3.37
C PHE A 51 8.81 -12.14 -4.07
N LEU A 52 7.96 -11.79 -5.02
CA LEU A 52 7.19 -12.78 -5.78
C LEU A 52 8.11 -13.69 -6.59
N MET A 53 9.13 -13.13 -7.23
CA MET A 53 10.10 -13.90 -8.01
C MET A 53 10.90 -14.84 -7.11
N LYS A 54 11.29 -14.38 -5.94
CA LYS A 54 12.00 -15.20 -4.95
C LYS A 54 11.17 -16.38 -4.49
N ASN A 55 9.85 -16.20 -4.31
CA ASN A 55 8.96 -17.24 -3.80
C ASN A 55 8.52 -18.23 -4.87
N HIS A 56 8.29 -17.77 -6.09
CA HIS A 56 7.70 -18.59 -7.15
C HIS A 56 8.68 -18.97 -8.26
N ASN A 57 9.74 -18.20 -8.42
CA ASN A 57 10.76 -18.39 -9.47
C ASN A 57 10.14 -18.58 -10.88
N ASP A 58 9.06 -17.86 -11.15
CA ASP A 58 8.31 -17.92 -12.40
C ASP A 58 7.92 -16.50 -12.84
N SER A 59 8.65 -16.00 -13.83
CA SER A 59 8.47 -14.64 -14.35
C SER A 59 7.06 -14.39 -14.91
N SER A 60 6.49 -15.37 -15.59
CA SER A 60 5.14 -15.25 -16.15
C SER A 60 4.09 -15.08 -15.06
N LYS A 61 4.23 -15.84 -13.98
CA LYS A 61 3.33 -15.76 -12.83
C LYS A 61 3.44 -14.41 -12.14
N VAL A 62 4.67 -13.91 -11.95
CA VAL A 62 4.91 -12.60 -11.36
C VAL A 62 4.25 -11.51 -12.19
N LYS A 63 4.43 -11.52 -13.50
CA LYS A 63 3.84 -10.53 -14.40
C LYS A 63 2.31 -10.58 -14.38
N TYR A 64 1.75 -11.77 -14.29
CA TYR A 64 0.29 -11.92 -14.17
C TYR A 64 -0.23 -11.27 -12.90
N VAL A 65 0.40 -11.53 -11.76
CA VAL A 65 0.00 -10.92 -10.47
C VAL A 65 0.11 -9.40 -10.52
N LEU A 66 1.21 -8.88 -11.06
CA LEU A 66 1.39 -7.43 -11.20
C LEU A 66 0.31 -6.81 -12.07
N GLY A 67 -0.05 -7.46 -13.18
CA GLY A 67 -1.13 -7.00 -14.06
C GLY A 67 -2.46 -6.89 -13.33
N GLU A 68 -2.80 -7.89 -12.51
CA GLU A 68 -4.01 -7.87 -11.69
C GLU A 68 -4.00 -6.70 -10.70
N LEU A 69 -2.85 -6.42 -10.11
CA LEU A 69 -2.72 -5.30 -9.18
C LEU A 69 -2.88 -3.95 -9.87
N PHE A 70 -2.37 -3.82 -11.09
CA PHE A 70 -2.53 -2.59 -11.87
C PHE A 70 -4.00 -2.34 -12.26
N ASP A 71 -4.78 -3.39 -12.41
CA ASP A 71 -6.22 -3.26 -12.67
C ASP A 71 -7.01 -2.88 -11.41
N LEU A 72 -6.49 -3.24 -10.24
CA LEU A 72 -7.15 -3.01 -8.95
C LEU A 72 -6.80 -1.67 -8.33
N PHE A 73 -5.54 -1.26 -8.40
CA PHE A 73 -5.03 -0.07 -7.72
C PHE A 73 -4.55 0.98 -8.70
N HIS A 74 -4.60 2.24 -8.24
CA HIS A 74 -3.94 3.35 -8.92
C HIS A 74 -2.51 3.44 -8.42
N ILE A 75 -1.57 3.64 -9.35
CA ILE A 75 -0.15 3.69 -8.99
C ILE A 75 0.26 5.15 -8.81
N ILE A 76 0.83 5.47 -7.64
CA ILE A 76 1.40 6.80 -7.42
C ILE A 76 2.80 6.83 -8.02
N PRO A 77 3.06 7.69 -9.02
CA PRO A 77 4.41 7.83 -9.57
C PRO A 77 5.35 8.43 -8.52
N VAL A 78 6.56 7.87 -8.43
CA VAL A 78 7.58 8.33 -7.49
C VAL A 78 8.68 9.01 -8.29
N LYS A 79 8.67 10.35 -8.29
CA LYS A 79 9.63 11.17 -9.01
C LYS A 79 10.69 11.73 -8.07
N GLU A 80 11.66 12.43 -8.63
CA GLU A 80 12.79 12.98 -7.88
C GLU A 80 12.35 13.87 -6.71
N ASP A 81 11.35 14.71 -6.90
CA ASP A 81 10.87 15.61 -5.85
C ASP A 81 10.40 14.85 -4.59
N ILE A 82 9.69 13.74 -4.79
CA ILE A 82 9.24 12.88 -3.68
C ILE A 82 10.45 12.24 -2.99
N LEU A 83 11.39 11.71 -3.78
CA LEU A 83 12.58 11.06 -3.23
C LEU A 83 13.41 12.02 -2.39
N ARG A 84 13.55 13.27 -2.83
CA ARG A 84 14.28 14.29 -2.08
C ARG A 84 13.57 14.70 -0.81
N LYS A 85 12.25 14.92 -0.87
CA LYS A 85 11.45 15.28 0.31
C LYS A 85 11.47 14.18 1.36
N ALA A 86 11.48 12.92 0.94
CA ALA A 86 11.53 11.80 1.88
C ALA A 86 12.79 11.78 2.74
N LEU A 87 13.88 12.41 2.30
CA LEU A 87 15.10 12.53 3.10
C LEU A 87 14.88 13.31 4.40
N ASN A 88 13.88 14.19 4.45
CA ASN A 88 13.57 15.02 5.61
C ASN A 88 12.39 14.46 6.44
N SER A 89 11.89 13.30 6.09
CA SER A 89 10.81 12.65 6.84
C SER A 89 11.28 12.23 8.23
N LYS A 90 10.36 12.21 9.20
CA LYS A 90 10.62 11.70 10.54
C LYS A 90 10.54 10.17 10.59
N ILE A 91 10.12 9.52 9.50
CA ILE A 91 10.10 8.07 9.40
C ILE A 91 11.52 7.59 9.11
N ASN A 92 12.00 6.62 9.91
CA ASN A 92 13.37 6.15 9.81
C ASN A 92 13.64 5.30 8.55
N ASP A 93 12.72 4.41 8.21
CA ASP A 93 12.86 3.58 7.01
C ASP A 93 12.58 4.42 5.76
N TYR A 94 13.55 4.48 4.85
CA TYR A 94 13.43 5.37 3.68
C TYR A 94 12.31 4.95 2.73
N GLU A 95 12.11 3.65 2.53
CA GLU A 95 11.02 3.17 1.68
C GLU A 95 9.65 3.60 2.24
N ASP A 96 9.48 3.49 3.55
CA ASP A 96 8.26 3.94 4.24
C ASP A 96 8.12 5.47 4.19
N ALA A 97 9.22 6.21 4.29
CA ALA A 97 9.23 7.66 4.14
C ALA A 97 8.75 8.07 2.75
N VAL A 98 9.14 7.34 1.71
CA VAL A 98 8.66 7.58 0.35
C VAL A 98 7.15 7.31 0.24
N ILE A 99 6.63 6.30 0.93
CA ILE A 99 5.18 6.04 1.00
C ILE A 99 4.46 7.24 1.62
N GLU A 100 4.99 7.75 2.74
CA GLU A 100 4.41 8.91 3.43
C GLU A 100 4.31 10.13 2.52
N ILE A 101 5.43 10.51 1.90
CA ILE A 101 5.48 11.72 1.07
C ILE A 101 4.64 11.56 -0.20
N SER A 102 4.65 10.38 -0.80
CA SER A 102 3.80 10.06 -1.96
C SER A 102 2.32 10.20 -1.60
N SER A 103 1.95 9.68 -0.44
CA SER A 103 0.57 9.75 0.06
C SER A 103 0.16 11.18 0.35
N LEU A 104 1.03 11.96 1.00
CA LEU A 104 0.77 13.36 1.31
C LEU A 104 0.53 14.17 0.03
N LYS A 105 1.38 14.00 -0.97
CA LYS A 105 1.28 14.72 -2.25
C LYS A 105 -0.03 14.42 -2.99
N ASN A 106 -0.61 13.25 -2.81
CA ASN A 106 -1.83 12.82 -3.49
C ASN A 106 -3.08 12.95 -2.62
N ASP A 107 -2.99 13.68 -1.52
CA ASP A 107 -4.11 13.94 -0.60
C ASP A 107 -4.77 12.65 -0.10
N VAL A 108 -3.96 11.64 0.17
CA VAL A 108 -4.42 10.36 0.71
C VAL A 108 -4.88 10.57 2.15
N ASN A 109 -6.01 9.95 2.50
CA ASN A 109 -6.58 10.06 3.84
C ASN A 109 -5.86 9.15 4.83
N TYR A 110 -5.55 7.91 4.43
CA TYR A 110 -4.94 6.92 5.32
C TYR A 110 -3.94 6.04 4.59
N ILE A 111 -2.87 5.68 5.30
CA ILE A 111 -1.96 4.61 4.89
C ILE A 111 -2.41 3.34 5.61
N ILE A 112 -2.73 2.30 4.86
CA ILE A 112 -3.15 1.03 5.43
C ILE A 112 -1.92 0.13 5.55
N THR A 113 -1.57 -0.21 6.79
CA THR A 113 -0.38 -1.00 7.11
C THR A 113 -0.64 -1.90 8.31
N ARG A 114 0.08 -3.00 8.40
CA ARG A 114 0.09 -3.80 9.63
C ARG A 114 1.16 -3.34 10.62
N ASN A 115 2.13 -2.55 10.15
CA ASN A 115 3.28 -2.08 10.95
C ASN A 115 3.06 -0.64 11.41
N LEU A 116 2.07 -0.43 12.26
CA LEU A 116 1.68 0.92 12.71
C LEU A 116 2.83 1.68 13.38
N SER A 117 3.72 0.96 14.09
CA SER A 117 4.86 1.59 14.75
C SER A 117 5.81 2.24 13.75
N ASP A 118 5.94 1.68 12.54
CA ASP A 118 6.83 2.24 11.51
C ASP A 118 6.30 3.58 10.97
N PHE A 119 5.00 3.81 11.08
CA PHE A 119 4.34 5.01 10.57
C PHE A 119 3.86 5.97 11.68
N LYS A 120 4.25 5.75 12.93
CA LYS A 120 3.76 6.58 14.05
C LYS A 120 4.13 8.05 13.92
N ASN A 121 5.24 8.37 13.25
CA ASN A 121 5.69 9.74 13.03
C ASN A 121 5.27 10.28 11.66
N SER A 122 4.40 9.59 10.95
CA SER A 122 3.92 9.99 9.64
C SER A 122 3.00 11.20 9.73
N THR A 123 3.10 12.10 8.74
CA THR A 123 2.17 13.22 8.57
C THR A 123 0.82 12.76 8.01
N VAL A 124 0.76 11.57 7.42
CA VAL A 124 -0.48 10.94 6.96
C VAL A 124 -0.85 9.85 7.96
N LYS A 125 -2.10 9.87 8.43
CA LYS A 125 -2.54 8.90 9.42
C LYS A 125 -2.48 7.49 8.89
N SER A 126 -1.95 6.56 9.71
CA SER A 126 -1.91 5.14 9.37
C SER A 126 -2.97 4.37 10.16
N LEU A 127 -3.54 3.35 9.53
CA LEU A 127 -4.53 2.46 10.14
C LEU A 127 -4.17 1.01 9.77
N SER A 128 -4.47 0.10 10.68
CA SER A 128 -4.44 -1.32 10.35
C SER A 128 -5.63 -1.66 9.44
N PRO A 129 -5.60 -2.80 8.73
CA PRO A 129 -6.76 -3.24 7.95
C PRO A 129 -8.04 -3.30 8.78
N SER A 130 -7.98 -3.86 9.98
CA SER A 130 -9.15 -3.95 10.87
C SER A 130 -9.67 -2.59 11.31
N GLU A 131 -8.77 -1.69 11.68
CA GLU A 131 -9.15 -0.31 12.04
C GLU A 131 -9.82 0.41 10.89
N PHE A 132 -9.28 0.26 9.68
CA PHE A 132 -9.87 0.89 8.50
C PHE A 132 -11.26 0.34 8.21
N LEU A 133 -11.45 -0.98 8.27
CA LEU A 133 -12.75 -1.59 8.02
C LEU A 133 -13.78 -1.16 9.06
N THR A 134 -13.39 -1.03 10.33
CA THR A 134 -14.26 -0.52 11.39
C THR A 134 -14.69 0.93 11.09
N LEU A 135 -13.73 1.79 10.72
CA LEU A 135 -14.01 3.17 10.36
C LEU A 135 -14.96 3.25 9.17
N GLN A 136 -14.73 2.44 8.14
CA GLN A 136 -15.54 2.41 6.92
C GLN A 136 -16.98 1.98 7.21
N SER A 137 -17.19 1.06 8.15
CA SER A 137 -18.53 0.56 8.51
C SER A 137 -19.37 1.60 9.26
N LEU A 138 -18.75 2.65 9.80
CA LEU A 138 -19.44 3.73 10.54
C LEU A 138 -19.98 4.83 9.61
N GLN A 139 -19.71 4.75 8.32
CA GLN A 139 -20.12 5.77 7.34
C GLN A 139 -21.40 5.39 6.61
#